data_70e1e9273747c5e5904875db9ec3a96c
#
_entry.id   70e1e9273747c5e5904875db9ec3a96c
#
_cell.length_a   1.000
_cell.length_b   1.000
_cell.length_c   1.000
_cell.angle_alpha   90.00
_cell.angle_beta   90.00
_cell.angle_gamma   90.00
#
_symmetry.space_group_name_H-M   'P 1'
#
loop_
_entity.id
_entity.type
_entity.pdbx_description
1 polymer ?
#
loop_
_entity_poly.entity_id
_entity_poly.type
_entity_poly.pdbx_seq_one_letter_code
_entity_poly.pdbx_strand_id
1 'polypeptide(L)'
;MVTTTARGTITGTFDKVSSRLKYSVSFTGLSPIGAHFHFGMPGVNGPIIIELPKNNAAKNGYVSPIEGENTFNSGQASALLNHGVYVNLHTLLYHDGEIRADMTVN
;
A
#
# COMPACT_ATOMS: atom_id res chain seq x y z
N MET A 1 -1.40 11.74 -15.44
CA MET A 1 -1.81 10.36 -15.81
C MET A 1 -0.60 9.45 -15.84
N VAL A 2 -0.71 8.27 -15.27
CA VAL A 2 0.38 7.28 -15.30
C VAL A 2 0.12 6.29 -16.42
N THR A 3 1.14 6.08 -17.27
CA THR A 3 1.12 5.04 -18.30
C THR A 3 2.19 4.02 -17.96
N THR A 4 1.78 2.81 -17.57
CA THR A 4 2.72 1.78 -17.15
C THR A 4 2.20 0.39 -17.46
N THR A 5 3.14 -0.55 -17.69
CA THR A 5 2.84 -1.97 -17.79
C THR A 5 3.00 -2.69 -16.44
N ALA A 6 3.41 -1.97 -15.40
CA ALA A 6 3.54 -2.53 -14.07
C ALA A 6 2.21 -3.07 -13.55
N ARG A 7 2.28 -4.14 -12.77
CA ARG A 7 1.11 -4.79 -12.17
C ARG A 7 1.43 -5.16 -10.74
N GLY A 8 0.38 -5.16 -9.90
CA GLY A 8 0.53 -5.59 -8.52
C GLY A 8 -0.79 -6.03 -7.93
N THR A 9 -0.69 -6.74 -6.81
CA THR A 9 -1.85 -7.17 -6.02
C THR A 9 -1.52 -7.03 -4.54
N ILE A 10 -2.54 -6.75 -3.74
CA ILE A 10 -2.43 -6.82 -2.29
C ILE A 10 -3.43 -7.85 -1.77
N THR A 11 -2.95 -8.72 -0.89
CA THR A 11 -3.78 -9.71 -0.18
C THR A 11 -3.47 -9.60 1.31
N GLY A 12 -4.41 -10.04 2.14
CA GLY A 12 -4.18 -10.05 3.56
C GLY A 12 -5.43 -10.31 4.37
N THR A 13 -5.28 -10.16 5.67
CA THR A 13 -6.37 -10.32 6.63
C THR A 13 -6.40 -9.12 7.56
N PHE A 14 -7.60 -8.69 7.93
CA PHE A 14 -7.79 -7.63 8.90
C PHE A 14 -8.64 -8.15 10.06
N ASP A 15 -8.07 -8.10 11.27
CA ASP A 15 -8.77 -8.46 12.50
C ASP A 15 -9.51 -7.24 13.02
N LYS A 16 -10.83 -7.25 12.95
CA LYS A 16 -11.67 -6.12 13.35
C LYS A 16 -11.65 -5.85 14.86
N VAL A 17 -11.29 -6.86 15.66
CA VAL A 17 -11.22 -6.72 17.11
C VAL A 17 -9.92 -6.00 17.52
N SER A 18 -8.79 -6.47 17.01
CA SER A 18 -7.47 -5.90 17.32
C SER A 18 -7.08 -4.75 16.40
N SER A 19 -7.78 -4.56 15.29
CA SER A 19 -7.45 -3.62 14.22
C SER A 19 -6.09 -3.92 13.58
N ARG A 20 -5.73 -5.19 13.53
CA ARG A 20 -4.44 -5.62 13.01
C ARG A 20 -4.58 -6.09 11.56
N LEU A 21 -3.83 -5.44 10.68
CA LEU A 21 -3.75 -5.79 9.27
C LEU A 21 -2.46 -6.56 9.01
N LYS A 22 -2.59 -7.75 8.43
CA LYS A 22 -1.48 -8.55 7.94
C LYS A 22 -1.61 -8.64 6.43
N TYR A 23 -0.54 -8.30 5.69
CA TYR A 23 -0.66 -8.10 4.24
C TYR A 23 0.56 -8.61 3.49
N SER A 24 0.36 -8.83 2.19
CA SER A 24 1.41 -9.12 1.22
C SER A 24 1.11 -8.34 -0.06
N VAL A 25 2.08 -7.55 -0.52
CA VAL A 25 1.98 -6.77 -1.74
C VAL A 25 2.93 -7.36 -2.77
N SER A 26 2.40 -7.92 -3.83
CA SER A 26 3.18 -8.48 -4.94
C SER A 26 3.14 -7.54 -6.14
N PHE A 27 4.26 -7.40 -6.84
CA PHE A 27 4.33 -6.50 -7.99
C PHE A 27 5.35 -6.99 -9.01
N THR A 28 5.17 -6.53 -10.24
CA THR A 28 6.09 -6.78 -11.37
C THR A 28 6.19 -5.52 -12.22
N GLY A 29 7.31 -5.35 -12.90
CA GLY A 29 7.48 -4.30 -13.89
C GLY A 29 7.87 -2.94 -13.35
N LEU A 30 8.27 -2.84 -12.07
CA LEU A 30 8.72 -1.59 -11.48
C LEU A 30 9.72 -1.84 -10.35
N SER A 31 10.47 -0.80 -10.02
CA SER A 31 11.42 -0.80 -8.88
C SER A 31 10.99 0.29 -7.91
N PRO A 32 10.15 -0.04 -6.91
CA PRO A 32 9.65 0.96 -5.99
C PRO A 32 10.75 1.53 -5.10
N ILE A 33 10.70 2.86 -4.89
CA ILE A 33 11.54 3.57 -3.93
C ILE A 33 10.74 4.01 -2.71
N GLY A 34 9.41 3.93 -2.80
CA GLY A 34 8.50 4.20 -1.69
C GLY A 34 7.26 3.35 -1.82
N ALA A 35 6.75 2.90 -0.68
CA ALA A 35 5.52 2.13 -0.61
C ALA A 35 4.77 2.52 0.65
N HIS A 36 3.52 2.92 0.52
CA HIS A 36 2.76 3.51 1.61
C HIS A 36 1.30 3.12 1.55
N PHE A 37 0.67 3.04 2.73
CA PHE A 37 -0.78 3.16 2.83
C PHE A 37 -1.14 4.64 2.94
N HIS A 38 -2.22 5.03 2.29
CA HIS A 38 -2.72 6.40 2.25
C HIS A 38 -4.20 6.45 2.62
N PHE A 39 -4.66 7.57 3.16
CA PHE A 39 -6.09 7.88 3.20
C PHE A 39 -6.54 8.36 1.83
N GLY A 40 -7.63 7.83 1.34
CA GLY A 40 -8.27 8.30 0.11
C GLY A 40 -9.29 7.29 -0.39
N MET A 41 -10.46 7.79 -0.78
CA MET A 41 -11.47 6.97 -1.44
C MET A 41 -10.98 6.58 -2.85
N PRO A 42 -11.56 5.54 -3.48
CA PRO A 42 -11.17 5.17 -4.84
C PRO A 42 -11.11 6.37 -5.78
N GLY A 43 -9.98 6.51 -6.48
CA GLY A 43 -9.74 7.61 -7.40
C GLY A 43 -9.27 8.92 -6.75
N VAL A 44 -9.17 8.98 -5.43
CA VAL A 44 -8.75 10.20 -4.71
C VAL A 44 -7.39 9.98 -4.08
N ASN A 45 -6.47 10.92 -4.29
CA ASN A 45 -5.17 10.90 -3.63
C ASN A 45 -5.26 11.57 -2.25
N GLY A 46 -4.51 11.04 -1.30
CA GLY A 46 -4.51 11.58 0.05
C GLY A 46 -3.19 11.35 0.77
N PRO A 47 -3.12 11.74 2.06
CA PRO A 47 -1.88 11.70 2.82
C PRO A 47 -1.44 10.28 3.16
N ILE A 48 -0.14 10.12 3.37
CA ILE A 48 0.47 8.88 3.85
C ILE A 48 0.05 8.65 5.29
N ILE A 49 -0.36 7.42 5.60
CA ILE A 49 -0.68 7.03 6.98
C ILE A 49 0.30 6.01 7.56
N ILE A 50 0.86 5.13 6.73
CA ILE A 50 1.80 4.09 7.16
C ILE A 50 2.78 3.83 6.02
N GLU A 51 4.07 3.77 6.35
CA GLU A 51 5.11 3.35 5.41
C GLU A 51 5.27 1.83 5.48
N LEU A 52 5.32 1.17 4.33
CA LEU A 52 5.59 -0.25 4.27
C LEU A 52 7.09 -0.51 4.55
N PRO A 53 7.43 -1.64 5.18
CA PRO A 53 8.83 -1.91 5.51
C PRO A 53 9.66 -2.20 4.28
N LYS A 54 10.81 -1.53 4.16
CA LYS A 54 11.78 -1.81 3.10
C LYS A 54 12.39 -3.20 3.31
N ASN A 55 12.45 -3.98 2.26
CA ASN A 55 12.92 -5.37 2.32
C ASN A 55 14.09 -5.63 1.37
N ASN A 56 14.69 -4.58 0.80
CA ASN A 56 15.89 -4.66 -0.03
C ASN A 56 16.91 -3.64 0.45
N ALA A 57 17.67 -4.00 1.49
CA ALA A 57 18.63 -3.11 2.12
C ALA A 57 19.75 -2.68 1.16
N ALA A 58 20.16 -3.56 0.24
CA ALA A 58 21.24 -3.27 -0.72
C ALA A 58 20.88 -2.12 -1.66
N LYS A 59 19.59 -1.96 -1.98
CA LYS A 59 19.09 -0.93 -2.90
C LYS A 59 18.24 0.12 -2.19
N ASN A 60 18.16 0.07 -0.87
CA ASN A 60 17.34 0.97 -0.05
C ASN A 60 15.90 1.06 -0.60
N GLY A 61 15.32 -0.10 -0.92
CA GLY A 61 14.01 -0.17 -1.56
C GLY A 61 13.27 -1.46 -1.29
N TYR A 62 12.60 -1.97 -2.32
CA TYR A 62 11.65 -3.07 -2.18
C TYR A 62 11.85 -4.14 -3.24
N VAL A 63 11.67 -5.41 -2.84
CA VAL A 63 11.51 -6.54 -3.75
C VAL A 63 10.15 -7.18 -3.48
N SER A 64 9.53 -7.75 -4.52
CA SER A 64 8.23 -8.42 -4.39
C SER A 64 8.40 -9.82 -3.79
N PRO A 65 7.56 -10.25 -2.85
CA PRO A 65 6.50 -9.47 -2.22
C PRO A 65 6.97 -8.63 -1.04
N ILE A 66 6.25 -7.54 -0.77
CA ILE A 66 6.42 -6.78 0.47
C ILE A 66 5.41 -7.31 1.47
N GLU A 67 5.89 -7.88 2.56
CA GLU A 67 5.02 -8.46 3.60
C GLU A 67 5.18 -7.69 4.89
N GLY A 68 4.08 -7.50 5.59
CA GLY A 68 4.11 -6.77 6.84
C GLY A 68 2.82 -6.92 7.64
N GLU A 69 2.84 -6.29 8.79
CA GLU A 69 1.74 -6.32 9.74
C GLU A 69 1.73 -5.01 10.51
N ASN A 70 0.56 -4.38 10.59
CA ASN A 70 0.38 -3.11 11.30
C ASN A 70 -0.90 -3.13 12.10
N THR A 71 -0.87 -2.51 13.27
CA THR A 71 -2.07 -2.24 14.04
C THR A 71 -2.56 -0.84 13.66
N PHE A 72 -3.80 -0.76 13.17
CA PHE A 72 -4.41 0.51 12.78
C PHE A 72 -5.05 1.16 14.01
N ASN A 73 -4.93 2.48 14.13
CA ASN A 73 -5.71 3.20 15.14
C ASN A 73 -7.18 3.25 14.71
N SER A 74 -8.06 3.78 15.59
CA SER A 74 -9.50 3.77 15.32
C SER A 74 -9.88 4.53 14.05
N GLY A 75 -9.24 5.67 13.77
CA GLY A 75 -9.49 6.45 12.56
C GLY A 75 -9.04 5.73 11.30
N GLN A 76 -7.87 5.10 11.34
CA GLN A 76 -7.34 4.32 10.22
C GLN A 76 -8.20 3.08 9.96
N ALA A 77 -8.61 2.38 11.01
CA ALA A 77 -9.48 1.20 10.89
C ALA A 77 -10.84 1.58 10.31
N SER A 78 -11.43 2.67 10.76
CA SER A 78 -12.69 3.16 10.22
C SER A 78 -12.56 3.50 8.74
N ALA A 79 -11.50 4.18 8.35
CA ALA A 79 -11.24 4.51 6.94
C ALA A 79 -11.10 3.23 6.10
N LEU A 80 -10.34 2.24 6.58
CA LEU A 80 -10.16 0.97 5.88
C LEU A 80 -11.49 0.26 5.64
N LEU A 81 -12.33 0.19 6.67
CA LEU A 81 -13.64 -0.48 6.58
C LEU A 81 -14.62 0.26 5.67
N ASN A 82 -14.38 1.55 5.41
CA ASN A 82 -15.23 2.40 4.55
C ASN A 82 -14.60 2.65 3.17
N HIS A 83 -13.64 1.81 2.75
CA HIS A 83 -12.96 1.91 1.45
C HIS A 83 -12.14 3.20 1.28
N GLY A 84 -11.67 3.76 2.38
CA GLY A 84 -10.93 5.03 2.39
C GLY A 84 -9.42 4.87 2.57
N VAL A 85 -8.87 3.69 2.28
CA VAL A 85 -7.42 3.43 2.36
C VAL A 85 -6.96 2.78 1.06
N TYR A 86 -5.82 3.23 0.56
CA TYR A 86 -5.19 2.57 -0.60
C TYR A 86 -3.70 2.35 -0.33
N VAL A 87 -3.11 1.39 -1.04
CA VAL A 87 -1.67 1.18 -1.07
C VAL A 87 -1.13 1.75 -2.38
N ASN A 88 0.04 2.37 -2.30
CA ASN A 88 0.66 3.03 -3.45
C ASN A 88 2.14 2.69 -3.52
N LEU A 89 2.63 2.36 -4.71
CA LEU A 89 4.04 2.11 -4.97
C LEU A 89 4.59 3.26 -5.80
N HIS A 90 5.60 3.95 -5.25
CA HIS A 90 6.24 5.11 -5.86
C HIS A 90 7.55 4.71 -6.51
N THR A 91 7.86 5.32 -7.64
CA THR A 91 9.12 5.10 -8.36
C THR A 91 9.79 6.43 -8.68
N LEU A 92 11.04 6.38 -9.16
CA LEU A 92 11.74 7.57 -9.60
C LEU A 92 11.02 8.29 -10.74
N LEU A 93 10.36 7.51 -11.61
CA LEU A 93 9.62 8.07 -12.75
C LEU A 93 8.26 8.65 -12.31
N TYR A 94 7.62 8.03 -11.32
CA TYR A 94 6.31 8.44 -10.84
C TYR A 94 6.33 8.65 -9.33
N HIS A 95 6.73 9.86 -8.91
CA HIS A 95 6.88 10.23 -7.49
C HIS A 95 5.58 10.17 -6.71
N ASP A 96 4.44 10.39 -7.37
CA ASP A 96 3.12 10.36 -6.73
C ASP A 96 2.50 8.97 -6.77
N GLY A 97 3.21 8.00 -7.29
CA GLY A 97 2.80 6.61 -7.36
C GLY A 97 2.68 6.10 -8.78
N GLU A 98 3.28 4.94 -9.06
CA GLU A 98 3.19 4.30 -10.36
C GLU A 98 1.98 3.37 -10.42
N ILE A 99 1.74 2.60 -9.37
CA ILE A 99 0.55 1.75 -9.25
C ILE A 99 -0.08 1.91 -7.87
N ARG A 100 -1.37 1.65 -7.80
CA ARG A 100 -2.19 1.84 -6.62
C ARG A 100 -3.24 0.73 -6.53
N ALA A 101 -3.59 0.35 -5.31
CA ALA A 101 -4.71 -0.56 -5.06
C ALA A 101 -5.61 0.01 -3.96
N ASP A 102 -6.86 0.20 -4.27
CA ASP A 102 -7.88 0.59 -3.31
C ASP A 102 -8.24 -0.65 -2.48
N MET A 103 -8.19 -0.51 -1.16
CA MET A 103 -8.33 -1.65 -0.27
C MET A 103 -9.79 -1.89 0.11
N THR A 104 -10.18 -3.15 0.10
CA THR A 104 -11.52 -3.56 0.53
C THR A 104 -11.40 -4.64 1.60
N VAL A 105 -12.30 -4.61 2.56
CA VAL A 105 -12.37 -5.59 3.64
C VAL A 105 -13.72 -6.29 3.60
N ASN A 106 -13.65 -7.61 3.54
CA ASN A 106 -14.85 -8.45 3.54
C ASN A 106 -15.36 -8.73 4.94
#